data_ed747ac9861f4c8947e633f054b3f979
#
_entry.id   ed747ac9861f4c8947e633f054b3f979
#
_cell.length_a   1.000
_cell.length_b   1.000
_cell.length_c   1.000
_cell.angle_alpha   90.00
_cell.angle_beta   90.00
_cell.angle_gamma   90.00
#
_symmetry.space_group_name_H-M   'P 1'
#
loop_
_entity.id
_entity.type
_entity.pdbx_description
1 polymer ?
#
loop_
_entity_poly.entity_id
_entity_poly.type
_entity_poly.pdbx_seq_one_letter_code
_entity_poly.pdbx_strand_id
1 'polypeptide(L)'
;MQPVDLFALASQQARWLSVRQTAVSSNIANANTPGYGAVDVEPFEAVLDQTRVAMRATHPGHIAVGAGADALAVRQVNDSSPTMPSGNTVVLEQELMKSGEVRRSMELNTAVVKAFHRMLMMTIRS
;
A
#
# COMPACT_ATOMS: atom_id res chain seq x y z
N MET A 1 -4.55 -21.31 15.37
CA MET A 1 -3.61 -20.39 14.69
C MET A 1 -3.55 -20.78 13.23
N GLN A 2 -3.99 -19.92 12.36
CA GLN A 2 -3.76 -20.15 10.94
C GLN A 2 -2.29 -19.80 10.63
N PRO A 3 -1.57 -20.63 9.87
CA PRO A 3 -0.23 -20.29 9.44
C PRO A 3 -0.29 -18.96 8.65
N VAL A 4 0.57 -18.03 9.03
CA VAL A 4 0.70 -16.77 8.28
C VAL A 4 1.23 -17.14 6.91
N ASP A 5 0.40 -16.95 5.89
CA ASP A 5 0.86 -17.12 4.52
C ASP A 5 1.75 -15.92 4.14
N LEU A 6 3.04 -16.12 4.29
CA LEU A 6 4.04 -15.09 3.99
C LEU A 6 3.95 -14.62 2.54
N PHE A 7 3.65 -15.52 1.60
CA PHE A 7 3.53 -15.15 0.19
C PHE A 7 2.29 -14.29 -0.08
N ALA A 8 1.16 -14.60 0.56
CA ALA A 8 -0.04 -13.78 0.47
C ALA A 8 0.18 -12.39 1.06
N LEU A 9 0.81 -12.31 2.24
CA LEU A 9 1.16 -11.05 2.89
C LEU A 9 2.14 -10.22 2.05
N ALA A 10 3.18 -10.85 1.52
CA ALA A 10 4.16 -10.19 0.66
C ALA A 10 3.54 -9.69 -0.65
N SER A 11 2.62 -10.45 -1.24
CA SER A 11 1.86 -10.06 -2.43
C SER A 11 0.95 -8.85 -2.15
N GLN A 12 0.29 -8.84 -1.01
CA GLN A 12 -0.56 -7.73 -0.57
C GLN A 12 0.28 -6.47 -0.34
N GLN A 13 1.43 -6.59 0.31
CA GLN A 13 2.36 -5.49 0.51
C GLN A 13 2.92 -4.96 -0.82
N ALA A 14 3.28 -5.83 -1.75
CA ALA A 14 3.77 -5.42 -3.07
C ALA A 14 2.71 -4.62 -3.85
N ARG A 15 1.44 -5.03 -3.76
CA ARG A 15 0.32 -4.34 -4.35
C ARG A 15 0.12 -2.96 -3.74
N TRP A 16 0.15 -2.87 -2.41
CA TRP A 16 0.07 -1.61 -1.68
C TRP A 16 1.21 -0.65 -2.05
N LEU A 17 2.45 -1.15 -2.12
CA LEU A 17 3.62 -0.36 -2.54
C LEU A 17 3.49 0.15 -3.98
N SER A 18 2.94 -0.65 -4.87
CA SER A 18 2.68 -0.26 -6.27
C SER A 18 1.68 0.89 -6.36
N VAL A 19 0.59 0.82 -5.59
CA VAL A 19 -0.41 1.90 -5.54
C VAL A 19 0.18 3.16 -4.91
N ARG A 20 0.96 3.02 -3.85
CA ARG A 20 1.65 4.16 -3.21
C ARG A 20 2.63 4.82 -4.18
N GLN A 21 3.40 4.03 -4.93
CA GLN A 21 4.30 4.56 -5.96
C GLN A 21 3.55 5.36 -7.03
N THR A 22 2.39 4.90 -7.45
CA THR A 22 1.53 5.62 -8.39
C THR A 22 1.04 6.95 -7.81
N ALA A 23 0.62 6.97 -6.55
CA ALA A 23 0.19 8.19 -5.87
C ALA A 23 1.34 9.21 -5.76
N VAL A 24 2.52 8.77 -5.32
CA VAL A 24 3.73 9.61 -5.23
C VAL A 24 4.12 10.17 -6.60
N SER A 25 4.10 9.33 -7.63
CA SER A 25 4.42 9.77 -9.00
C SER A 25 3.41 10.81 -9.52
N SER A 26 2.13 10.65 -9.20
CA SER A 26 1.09 11.62 -9.53
C SER A 26 1.30 12.95 -8.81
N ASN A 27 1.66 12.90 -7.52
CA ASN A 27 1.98 14.11 -6.75
C ASN A 27 3.18 14.86 -7.36
N ILE A 28 4.25 14.14 -7.69
CA ILE A 28 5.44 14.74 -8.32
C ILE A 28 5.08 15.37 -9.67
N ALA A 29 4.32 14.66 -10.50
CA ALA A 29 3.89 15.16 -11.81
C ALA A 29 3.03 16.44 -11.70
N ASN A 30 2.28 16.58 -10.61
CA ASN A 30 1.39 17.72 -10.37
C ASN A 30 1.93 18.74 -9.35
N ALA A 31 3.22 18.69 -9.04
CA ALA A 31 3.83 19.60 -8.07
C ALA A 31 3.69 21.09 -8.43
N ASN A 32 3.52 21.40 -9.71
CA ASN A 32 3.30 22.75 -10.23
C ASN A 32 1.87 23.00 -10.72
N THR A 33 0.94 22.07 -10.50
CA THR A 33 -0.46 22.24 -10.88
C THR A 33 -1.20 23.06 -9.84
N PRO A 34 -1.76 24.23 -10.17
CA PRO A 34 -2.51 25.04 -9.22
C PRO A 34 -3.72 24.29 -8.65
N GLY A 35 -3.92 24.41 -7.33
CA GLY A 35 -5.04 23.79 -6.64
C GLY A 35 -4.96 22.27 -6.47
N TYR A 36 -3.85 21.64 -6.85
CA TYR A 36 -3.67 20.20 -6.68
C TYR A 36 -3.44 19.83 -5.21
N GLY A 37 -4.25 18.90 -4.70
CA GLY A 37 -4.09 18.33 -3.36
C GLY A 37 -3.26 17.04 -3.41
N ALA A 38 -2.19 16.98 -2.62
CA ALA A 38 -1.38 15.77 -2.51
C ALA A 38 -2.22 14.57 -2.04
N VAL A 39 -1.97 13.42 -2.61
CA VAL A 39 -2.66 12.16 -2.27
C VAL A 39 -1.66 11.14 -1.72
N ASP A 40 -2.11 10.27 -0.85
CA ASP A 40 -1.35 9.11 -0.38
C ASP A 40 -2.28 7.94 -0.09
N VAL A 41 -1.72 6.78 0.11
CA VAL A 41 -2.45 5.55 0.44
C VAL A 41 -2.55 5.42 1.95
N GLU A 42 -3.64 4.83 2.42
CA GLU A 42 -3.79 4.49 3.84
C GLU A 42 -2.61 3.60 4.31
N PRO A 43 -2.11 3.77 5.56
CA PRO A 43 -1.00 2.95 6.07
C PRO A 43 -1.28 1.45 5.93
N PHE A 44 -0.26 0.68 5.58
CA PHE A 44 -0.41 -0.76 5.33
C PHE A 44 -0.94 -1.52 6.55
N GLU A 45 -0.57 -1.10 7.76
CA GLU A 45 -1.08 -1.67 9.01
C GLU A 45 -2.60 -1.54 9.12
N ALA A 46 -3.16 -0.38 8.75
CA ALA A 46 -4.61 -0.17 8.74
C ALA A 46 -5.30 -1.07 7.70
N VAL A 47 -4.68 -1.27 6.54
CA VAL A 47 -5.18 -2.19 5.50
C VAL A 47 -5.22 -3.63 6.01
N LEU A 48 -4.19 -4.06 6.73
CA LEU A 48 -4.14 -5.40 7.33
C LEU A 48 -5.21 -5.59 8.40
N ASP A 49 -5.46 -4.59 9.23
CA ASP A 49 -6.48 -4.66 10.27
C ASP A 49 -7.89 -4.76 9.68
N GLN A 50 -8.17 -4.03 8.61
CA GLN A 50 -9.44 -4.14 7.87
C GLN A 50 -9.66 -5.52 7.26
N THR A 51 -8.60 -6.17 6.79
CA THR A 51 -8.67 -7.52 6.21
C THR A 51 -9.00 -8.59 7.26
N ARG A 52 -8.68 -8.36 8.53
CA ARG A 52 -8.99 -9.28 9.63
C ARG A 52 -10.46 -9.28 10.05
N VAL A 53 -11.20 -8.25 9.71
CA VAL A 53 -12.62 -8.04 10.09
C VAL A 53 -13.57 -8.40 8.93
N ALA A 54 -13.14 -9.16 7.94
CA ALA A 54 -14.02 -9.65 6.89
C ALA A 54 -15.15 -10.50 7.49
N MET A 55 -16.36 -9.96 7.52
CA MET A 55 -17.54 -10.68 7.96
C MET A 55 -17.80 -11.88 7.03
N ARG A 56 -17.76 -13.07 7.60
CA ARG A 56 -18.12 -14.28 6.89
C ARG A 56 -19.64 -14.36 6.77
N ALA A 57 -20.16 -14.32 5.56
CA ALA A 57 -21.56 -14.59 5.30
C ALA A 57 -21.90 -16.03 5.73
N THR A 58 -22.77 -16.19 6.71
CA THR A 58 -23.20 -17.50 7.25
C THR A 58 -24.42 -18.07 6.54
N HIS A 59 -25.01 -17.31 5.61
CA HIS A 59 -26.20 -17.71 4.85
C HIS A 59 -26.11 -17.19 3.41
N PRO A 60 -26.51 -17.98 2.39
CA PRO A 60 -26.44 -17.58 0.98
C PRO A 60 -27.31 -16.37 0.60
N GLY A 61 -28.27 -15.98 1.47
CA GLY A 61 -29.07 -14.77 1.31
C GLY A 61 -28.49 -13.50 1.94
N HIS A 62 -27.33 -13.59 2.59
CA HIS A 62 -26.65 -12.43 3.14
C HIS A 62 -25.86 -11.73 2.04
N ILE A 63 -26.10 -10.44 1.88
CA ILE A 63 -25.29 -9.58 1.04
C ILE A 63 -23.89 -9.54 1.67
N ALA A 64 -22.91 -10.14 0.99
CA ALA A 64 -21.51 -10.03 1.39
C ALA A 64 -21.07 -8.56 1.18
N VAL A 65 -21.21 -7.76 2.20
CA VAL A 65 -20.58 -6.43 2.25
C VAL A 65 -19.09 -6.67 2.44
N GLY A 66 -18.34 -6.77 1.36
CA GLY A 66 -16.90 -7.04 1.45
C GLY A 66 -16.23 -7.47 0.17
N ALA A 67 -16.97 -7.71 -0.90
CA ALA A 67 -16.38 -8.01 -2.21
C ALA A 67 -15.63 -6.82 -2.86
N GLY A 68 -15.58 -5.68 -2.18
CA GLY A 68 -14.87 -4.47 -2.62
C GLY A 68 -13.64 -4.11 -1.79
N ALA A 69 -13.23 -4.97 -0.85
CA ALA A 69 -12.10 -4.68 0.04
C ALA A 69 -10.71 -4.72 -0.65
N ASP A 70 -10.66 -4.96 -1.94
CA ASP A 70 -9.42 -4.99 -2.72
C ASP A 70 -9.03 -3.61 -3.30
N ALA A 71 -9.83 -2.59 -3.09
CA ALA A 71 -9.54 -1.22 -3.51
C ALA A 71 -8.78 -0.49 -2.40
N LEU A 72 -7.46 -0.46 -2.54
CA LEU A 72 -6.61 0.38 -1.70
C LEU A 72 -7.04 1.84 -1.85
N ALA A 73 -7.56 2.41 -0.78
CA ALA A 73 -8.08 3.77 -0.79
C ALA A 73 -6.93 4.78 -0.91
N VAL A 74 -6.90 5.50 -2.02
CA VAL A 74 -6.06 6.68 -2.17
C VAL A 74 -6.86 7.88 -1.67
N ARG A 75 -6.35 8.59 -0.68
CA ARG A 75 -7.00 9.74 -0.07
C ARG A 75 -6.15 11.00 -0.21
N GLN A 76 -6.80 12.15 -0.24
CA GLN A 76 -6.08 13.40 -0.08
C GLN A 76 -5.44 13.45 1.32
N VAL A 77 -4.19 13.86 1.36
CA VAL A 77 -3.49 14.07 2.62
C VAL A 77 -4.00 15.38 3.21
N ASN A 78 -4.86 15.29 4.21
CA ASN A 78 -5.30 16.43 5.02
C ASN A 78 -4.27 16.74 6.12
N ASP A 79 -2.99 16.65 5.76
CA ASP A 79 -1.92 17.01 6.68
C ASP A 79 -1.73 18.52 6.68
N SER A 80 -1.25 19.04 7.80
CA SER A 80 -0.87 20.46 7.98
C SER A 80 0.33 20.88 7.10
N SER A 81 0.43 20.27 5.93
CA SER A 81 1.45 20.63 4.93
C SER A 81 1.25 22.08 4.47
N PRO A 82 2.32 22.84 4.33
CA PRO A 82 2.22 24.21 3.89
C PRO A 82 1.56 24.28 2.51
N THR A 83 0.44 25.00 2.45
CA THR A 83 -0.24 25.26 1.18
C THR A 83 0.47 26.38 0.46
N MET A 84 0.89 26.16 -0.77
CA MET A 84 1.47 27.18 -1.62
C MET A 84 0.43 28.26 -1.99
N PRO A 85 0.82 29.47 -2.36
CA PRO A 85 -0.11 30.50 -2.82
C PRO A 85 -1.00 30.08 -4.00
N SER A 86 -0.54 29.11 -4.80
CA SER A 86 -1.31 28.49 -5.89
C SER A 86 -2.39 27.50 -5.42
N GLY A 87 -2.48 27.21 -4.12
CA GLY A 87 -3.37 26.17 -3.57
C GLY A 87 -2.82 24.75 -3.66
N ASN A 88 -1.59 24.57 -4.15
CA ASN A 88 -0.92 23.26 -4.24
C ASN A 88 -0.38 22.84 -2.87
N THR A 89 -0.62 21.59 -2.47
CA THR A 89 -0.15 21.05 -1.17
C THR A 89 0.97 20.02 -1.32
N VAL A 90 1.50 19.82 -2.53
CA VAL A 90 2.60 18.89 -2.78
C VAL A 90 3.92 19.51 -2.31
N VAL A 91 4.62 18.80 -1.43
CA VAL A 91 5.99 19.12 -1.03
C VAL A 91 6.94 18.15 -1.72
N LEU A 92 7.65 18.62 -2.74
CA LEU A 92 8.46 17.78 -3.62
C LEU A 92 9.51 16.97 -2.88
N GLU A 93 10.15 17.55 -1.89
CA GLU A 93 11.17 16.88 -1.07
C GLU A 93 10.58 15.69 -0.31
N GLN A 94 9.38 15.84 0.24
CA GLN A 94 8.68 14.75 0.92
C GLN A 94 8.30 13.63 -0.04
N GLU A 95 7.82 13.97 -1.23
CA GLU A 95 7.46 12.99 -2.24
C GLU A 95 8.68 12.20 -2.75
N LEU A 96 9.83 12.85 -2.90
CA LEU A 96 11.08 12.17 -3.25
C LEU A 96 11.54 11.22 -2.13
N MET A 97 11.39 11.60 -0.87
CA MET A 97 11.68 10.73 0.27
C MET A 97 10.74 9.51 0.28
N LYS A 98 9.44 9.71 0.08
CA LYS A 98 8.45 8.62 -0.03
C LYS A 98 8.78 7.68 -1.19
N SER A 99 9.19 8.21 -2.33
CA SER A 99 9.61 7.38 -3.47
C SER A 99 10.81 6.50 -3.12
N GLY A 100 11.78 7.03 -2.39
CA GLY A 100 12.93 6.28 -1.88
C GLY A 100 12.53 5.19 -0.88
N GLU A 101 11.58 5.48 0.01
CA GLU A 101 11.02 4.51 0.96
C GLU A 101 10.29 3.36 0.26
N VAL A 102 9.45 3.69 -0.72
CA VAL A 102 8.73 2.68 -1.52
C VAL A 102 9.71 1.76 -2.22
N ARG A 103 10.76 2.30 -2.83
CA ARG A 103 11.79 1.50 -3.51
C ARG A 103 12.49 0.55 -2.54
N ARG A 104 12.94 1.04 -1.39
CA ARG A 104 13.60 0.21 -0.36
C ARG A 104 12.66 -0.88 0.17
N SER A 105 11.39 -0.55 0.39
CA SER A 105 10.40 -1.52 0.85
C SER A 105 10.12 -2.60 -0.20
N MET A 106 10.09 -2.24 -1.49
CA MET A 106 9.96 -3.20 -2.59
C MET A 106 11.18 -4.14 -2.68
N GLU A 107 12.38 -3.60 -2.56
CA GLU A 107 13.62 -4.40 -2.55
C GLU A 107 13.64 -5.36 -1.36
N LEU A 108 13.28 -4.90 -0.18
CA LEU A 108 13.18 -5.73 1.03
C LEU A 108 12.13 -6.83 0.86
N ASN A 109 10.94 -6.49 0.38
CA ASN A 109 9.87 -7.46 0.12
C ASN A 109 10.35 -8.57 -0.83
N THR A 110 10.97 -8.19 -1.94
CA THR A 110 11.52 -9.14 -2.92
C THR A 110 12.62 -10.01 -2.29
N ALA A 111 13.50 -9.44 -1.49
CA ALA A 111 14.57 -10.17 -0.82
C ALA A 111 14.02 -11.20 0.18
N VAL A 112 13.02 -10.82 0.97
CA VAL A 112 12.34 -11.72 1.93
C VAL A 112 11.66 -12.88 1.22
N VAL A 113 10.92 -12.62 0.15
CA VAL A 113 10.25 -13.65 -0.67
C VAL A 113 11.27 -14.63 -1.26
N LYS A 114 12.35 -14.13 -1.82
CA LYS A 114 13.43 -14.98 -2.38
C LYS A 114 14.10 -15.83 -1.30
N ALA A 115 14.39 -15.26 -0.15
CA ALA A 115 15.00 -15.99 0.97
C ALA A 115 14.08 -17.10 1.47
N PHE A 116 12.80 -16.83 1.63
CA PHE A 116 11.81 -17.80 2.07
C PHE A 116 11.62 -18.92 1.05
N HIS A 117 11.54 -18.57 -0.23
CA HIS A 117 11.47 -19.56 -1.31
C HIS A 117 12.68 -20.48 -1.31
N ARG A 118 13.89 -19.94 -1.11
CA ARG A 118 15.12 -20.72 -1.01
C ARG A 118 15.08 -21.69 0.17
N MET A 119 14.59 -21.23 1.33
CA MET A 119 14.46 -22.11 2.50
C MET A 119 13.47 -23.26 2.24
N LEU A 120 12.34 -22.99 1.60
CA LEU A 120 11.39 -24.03 1.20
C LEU A 120 12.01 -25.05 0.24
N MET A 121 12.75 -24.58 -0.75
CA MET A 121 13.43 -25.47 -1.71
C MET A 121 14.49 -26.36 -1.05
N MET A 122 15.19 -25.85 -0.04
CA MET A 122 16.13 -26.67 0.74
C MET A 122 15.41 -27.74 1.56
N THR A 123 14.26 -27.44 2.12
CA THR A 123 13.47 -28.42 2.89
C THR A 123 12.91 -29.54 2.01
N ILE A 124 12.56 -29.25 0.77
CA ILE A 124 12.02 -30.26 -0.17
C ILE A 124 13.13 -31.17 -0.71
N ARG A 125 14.38 -30.70 -0.75
CA ARG A 125 15.53 -31.45 -1.27
C ARG A 125 16.22 -32.35 -0.21
N SER A 126 15.84 -32.21 1.03
CA SER A 126 16.28 -33.09 2.10
C SER A 126 15.31 -34.28 2.26
#